data_2a5501161d5aeb4b40510a54ec2af6d2
#
_entry.id   2a5501161d5aeb4b40510a54ec2af6d2
#
_cell.length_a   1.000
_cell.length_b   1.000
_cell.length_c   1.000
_cell.angle_alpha   90.00
_cell.angle_beta   90.00
_cell.angle_gamma   90.00
#
_symmetry.space_group_name_H-M   'P 1'
#
loop_
_entity.id
_entity.type
_entity.pdbx_description
1 polymer ?
#
loop_
_entity_poly.entity_id
_entity_poly.type
_entity_poly.pdbx_seq_one_letter_code
_entity_poly.pdbx_strand_id
1 'polypeptide(L)'
;MRAAAERHLRALAGDDATLRDDQWTAIEALVVDRRRALVVQRTGWGKSAVYFVATLLLRARGAGPTVIVSPLLALMRNQISAAERAGIRAVTINSANVDDWREVYAQVTAGQVDVLLVSPERLNNPDFRDNVLPSLAQSAGLVVIDEAHCISDWGHDFRPDYRRIRTLLADLPAGAPVLATTATANARVAADVAEQLGEGALVLRGTLDRESLRLGVLALPSAAHRLAWLADHLADLPGSGIIYTLTVAAADQTAAFLRSRGFPVAAYSGQSDDAERRAAEADLLDNRVKALVATSALGMGFDKGDLGFVVHLGSPQSPIAYYQQVGRAGRGVDRAVVVLLP
;
A
#
# COMPACT_ATOMS: atom_id res chain seq x y z
N MET A 1 -27.09 -3.92 6.97
CA MET A 1 -25.64 -3.78 7.15
C MET A 1 -24.94 -3.44 5.85
N ARG A 2 -25.13 -4.18 4.74
CA ARG A 2 -24.52 -3.86 3.42
C ARG A 2 -24.81 -2.42 2.98
N ALA A 3 -26.05 -1.92 3.15
CA ALA A 3 -26.38 -0.53 2.85
C ALA A 3 -25.61 0.51 3.70
N ALA A 4 -25.25 0.18 4.95
CA ALA A 4 -24.38 1.04 5.76
C ALA A 4 -22.93 1.00 5.25
N ALA A 5 -22.43 -0.18 4.90
CA ALA A 5 -21.13 -0.35 4.29
C ALA A 5 -20.99 0.45 2.98
N GLU A 6 -22.01 0.42 2.12
CA GLU A 6 -22.07 1.22 0.89
C GLU A 6 -21.99 2.73 1.16
N ARG A 7 -22.69 3.24 2.18
CA ARG A 7 -22.59 4.66 2.57
C ARG A 7 -21.17 5.02 3.02
N HIS A 8 -20.56 4.18 3.83
CA HIS A 8 -19.17 4.39 4.27
C HIS A 8 -18.17 4.33 3.11
N LEU A 9 -18.38 3.41 2.16
CA LEU A 9 -17.53 3.35 0.97
C LEU A 9 -17.63 4.63 0.12
N ARG A 10 -18.84 5.16 -0.05
CA ARG A 10 -19.02 6.41 -0.81
C ARG A 10 -18.33 7.59 -0.13
N ALA A 11 -18.39 7.67 1.19
CA ALA A 11 -17.64 8.70 1.93
C ALA A 11 -16.11 8.58 1.75
N LEU A 12 -15.59 7.36 1.54
CA LEU A 12 -14.16 7.09 1.34
C LEU A 12 -13.68 7.29 -0.10
N ALA A 13 -14.51 6.90 -1.08
CA ALA A 13 -14.11 6.71 -2.48
C ALA A 13 -14.95 7.51 -3.50
N GLY A 14 -15.92 8.29 -3.04
CA GLY A 14 -16.82 9.09 -3.88
C GLY A 14 -18.17 8.45 -4.09
N ASP A 15 -19.16 9.27 -4.49
CA ASP A 15 -20.59 8.92 -4.53
C ASP A 15 -20.91 7.73 -5.45
N ASP A 16 -20.14 7.55 -6.51
CA ASP A 16 -20.32 6.45 -7.48
C ASP A 16 -19.70 5.12 -7.02
N ALA A 17 -18.99 5.11 -5.89
CA ALA A 17 -18.33 3.91 -5.39
C ALA A 17 -19.35 2.85 -4.94
N THR A 18 -19.15 1.62 -5.40
CA THR A 18 -19.96 0.45 -5.04
C THR A 18 -19.07 -0.67 -4.53
N LEU A 19 -19.55 -1.41 -3.52
CA LEU A 19 -18.85 -2.58 -2.99
C LEU A 19 -18.86 -3.72 -4.01
N ARG A 20 -17.69 -4.27 -4.27
CA ARG A 20 -17.54 -5.55 -4.97
C ARG A 20 -18.01 -6.68 -4.06
N ASP A 21 -18.48 -7.78 -4.62
CA ASP A 21 -19.02 -8.89 -3.80
C ASP A 21 -17.95 -9.49 -2.88
N ASP A 22 -16.71 -9.65 -3.34
CA ASP A 22 -15.61 -10.13 -2.49
C ASP A 22 -15.18 -9.10 -1.42
N GLN A 23 -15.30 -7.78 -1.67
CA GLN A 23 -15.12 -6.79 -0.60
C GLN A 23 -16.19 -6.94 0.47
N TRP A 24 -17.46 -7.11 0.04
CA TRP A 24 -18.55 -7.35 0.97
C TRP A 24 -18.35 -8.64 1.76
N THR A 25 -17.98 -9.74 1.10
CA THR A 25 -17.69 -11.03 1.75
C THR A 25 -16.60 -10.88 2.83
N ALA A 26 -15.51 -10.14 2.53
CA ALA A 26 -14.48 -9.87 3.51
C ALA A 26 -15.00 -9.03 4.70
N ILE A 27 -15.74 -7.96 4.43
CA ILE A 27 -16.32 -7.09 5.46
C ILE A 27 -17.32 -7.89 6.34
N GLU A 28 -18.17 -8.70 5.75
CA GLU A 28 -19.14 -9.52 6.47
C GLU A 28 -18.44 -10.53 7.38
N ALA A 29 -17.45 -11.24 6.89
CA ALA A 29 -16.65 -12.17 7.69
C ALA A 29 -15.99 -11.49 8.91
N LEU A 30 -15.48 -10.26 8.76
CA LEU A 30 -14.85 -9.52 9.86
C LEU A 30 -15.87 -8.97 10.86
N VAL A 31 -16.98 -8.40 10.37
CA VAL A 31 -17.91 -7.60 11.20
C VAL A 31 -19.04 -8.44 11.79
N VAL A 32 -19.51 -9.46 11.05
CA VAL A 32 -20.61 -10.33 11.49
C VAL A 32 -20.07 -11.59 12.12
N ASP A 33 -19.28 -12.34 11.34
CA ASP A 33 -18.81 -13.66 11.74
C ASP A 33 -17.61 -13.59 12.69
N ARG A 34 -17.00 -12.40 12.83
CA ARG A 34 -15.80 -12.14 13.64
C ARG A 34 -14.66 -13.11 13.33
N ARG A 35 -14.50 -13.40 12.04
CA ARG A 35 -13.50 -14.33 11.52
C ARG A 35 -12.20 -13.62 11.19
N ARG A 36 -11.15 -14.42 11.05
CA ARG A 36 -9.89 -13.99 10.43
C ARG A 36 -9.99 -14.19 8.92
N ALA A 37 -9.45 -13.25 8.14
CA ALA A 37 -9.50 -13.27 6.69
C ALA A 37 -8.15 -12.88 6.06
N LEU A 38 -7.81 -13.55 4.96
CA LEU A 38 -6.71 -13.19 4.06
C LEU A 38 -7.29 -12.74 2.72
N VAL A 39 -6.96 -11.51 2.33
CA VAL A 39 -7.36 -10.94 1.05
C VAL A 39 -6.14 -10.76 0.16
N VAL A 40 -6.01 -11.62 -0.85
CA VAL A 40 -4.97 -11.56 -1.87
C VAL A 40 -5.56 -10.97 -3.13
N GLN A 41 -5.35 -9.68 -3.35
CA GLN A 41 -5.96 -8.92 -4.44
C GLN A 41 -4.98 -7.92 -5.03
N ARG A 42 -5.06 -7.72 -6.34
CA ARG A 42 -4.21 -6.76 -7.07
C ARG A 42 -4.18 -5.37 -6.42
N THR A 43 -3.13 -4.60 -6.72
CA THR A 43 -3.08 -3.17 -6.36
C THR A 43 -4.25 -2.42 -7.01
N GLY A 44 -4.81 -1.42 -6.32
CA GLY A 44 -5.97 -0.67 -6.82
C GLY A 44 -7.32 -1.39 -6.71
N TRP A 45 -7.39 -2.62 -6.14
CA TRP A 45 -8.66 -3.32 -5.92
C TRP A 45 -9.51 -2.70 -4.80
N GLY A 46 -8.90 -1.91 -3.93
CA GLY A 46 -9.60 -1.30 -2.80
C GLY A 46 -9.49 -2.11 -1.49
N LYS A 47 -8.34 -2.76 -1.24
CA LYS A 47 -8.07 -3.47 0.04
C LYS A 47 -8.23 -2.55 1.24
N SER A 48 -7.80 -1.28 1.14
CA SER A 48 -7.95 -0.28 2.20
C SER A 48 -9.41 0.07 2.50
N ALA A 49 -10.26 0.10 1.51
CA ALA A 49 -11.70 0.32 1.72
C ALA A 49 -12.32 -0.78 2.60
N VAL A 50 -11.88 -2.04 2.45
CA VAL A 50 -12.37 -3.16 3.26
C VAL A 50 -12.15 -2.89 4.75
N TYR A 51 -10.91 -2.56 5.16
CA TYR A 51 -10.64 -2.35 6.59
C TYR A 51 -11.20 -1.03 7.12
N PHE A 52 -11.26 0.04 6.35
CA PHE A 52 -11.87 1.30 6.82
C PHE A 52 -13.38 1.15 6.97
N VAL A 53 -14.07 0.52 6.02
CA VAL A 53 -15.52 0.24 6.15
C VAL A 53 -15.79 -0.69 7.33
N ALA A 54 -15.00 -1.76 7.48
CA ALA A 54 -15.12 -2.66 8.63
C ALA A 54 -14.89 -1.93 9.96
N THR A 55 -13.90 -1.03 10.02
CA THR A 55 -13.65 -0.16 11.19
C THR A 55 -14.88 0.64 11.56
N LEU A 56 -15.46 1.39 10.61
CA LEU A 56 -16.63 2.22 10.88
C LEU A 56 -17.84 1.40 11.36
N LEU A 57 -18.07 0.23 10.75
CA LEU A 57 -19.14 -0.67 11.17
C LEU A 57 -18.93 -1.26 12.56
N LEU A 58 -17.69 -1.61 12.92
CA LEU A 58 -17.34 -2.13 14.24
C LEU A 58 -17.39 -1.03 15.30
N ARG A 59 -16.87 0.17 15.02
CA ARG A 59 -16.97 1.32 15.90
C ARG A 59 -18.41 1.72 16.20
N ALA A 60 -19.28 1.69 15.20
CA ALA A 60 -20.72 1.93 15.37
C ALA A 60 -21.40 0.91 16.31
N ARG A 61 -20.78 -0.24 16.56
CA ARG A 61 -21.22 -1.29 17.48
C ARG A 61 -20.51 -1.25 18.84
N GLY A 62 -19.72 -0.21 19.10
CA GLY A 62 -18.98 -0.05 20.35
C GLY A 62 -17.67 -0.85 20.44
N ALA A 63 -17.21 -1.42 19.34
CA ALA A 63 -15.89 -2.09 19.31
C ALA A 63 -14.75 -1.07 19.51
N GLY A 64 -13.61 -1.53 19.99
CA GLY A 64 -12.39 -0.73 20.12
C GLY A 64 -11.79 -0.28 18.80
N PRO A 65 -10.63 0.38 18.82
CA PRO A 65 -9.97 0.87 17.61
C PRO A 65 -9.50 -0.27 16.70
N THR A 66 -9.33 0.04 15.43
CA THR A 66 -8.63 -0.84 14.50
C THR A 66 -7.13 -0.59 14.59
N VAL A 67 -6.35 -1.65 14.76
CA VAL A 67 -4.88 -1.61 14.73
C VAL A 67 -4.40 -2.06 13.37
N ILE A 68 -3.69 -1.21 12.64
CA ILE A 68 -3.13 -1.53 11.32
C ILE A 68 -1.62 -1.63 11.44
N VAL A 69 -1.06 -2.81 11.21
CA VAL A 69 0.38 -3.00 11.06
C VAL A 69 0.74 -2.82 9.59
N SER A 70 1.51 -1.78 9.27
CA SER A 70 1.89 -1.43 7.90
C SER A 70 3.40 -1.15 7.79
N PRO A 71 4.11 -1.66 6.77
CA PRO A 71 5.57 -1.68 6.74
C PRO A 71 6.24 -0.37 6.33
N LEU A 72 5.48 0.63 5.88
CA LEU A 72 6.02 1.82 5.24
C LEU A 72 5.39 3.11 5.71
N LEU A 73 6.23 4.06 6.13
CA LEU A 73 5.80 5.39 6.60
C LEU A 73 5.00 6.17 5.53
N ALA A 74 5.42 6.09 4.26
CA ALA A 74 4.71 6.75 3.17
C ALA A 74 3.30 6.17 2.96
N LEU A 75 3.17 4.84 3.04
CA LEU A 75 1.86 4.17 2.96
C LEU A 75 0.97 4.56 4.14
N MET A 76 1.53 4.61 5.37
CA MET A 76 0.80 5.03 6.56
C MET A 76 0.26 6.46 6.43
N ARG A 77 1.07 7.41 5.92
CA ARG A 77 0.61 8.79 5.69
C ARG A 77 -0.58 8.85 4.73
N ASN A 78 -0.51 8.12 3.61
CA ASN A 78 -1.61 8.09 2.65
C ASN A 78 -2.87 7.43 3.22
N GLN A 79 -2.71 6.40 4.05
CA GLN A 79 -3.80 5.76 4.78
C GLN A 79 -4.47 6.71 5.78
N ILE A 80 -3.67 7.50 6.54
CA ILE A 80 -4.19 8.52 7.45
C ILE A 80 -5.00 9.57 6.68
N SER A 81 -4.43 10.16 5.62
CA SER A 81 -5.13 11.16 4.82
C SER A 81 -6.41 10.62 4.18
N ALA A 82 -6.44 9.35 3.78
CA ALA A 82 -7.65 8.73 3.28
C ALA A 82 -8.70 8.53 4.39
N ALA A 83 -8.27 8.10 5.57
CA ALA A 83 -9.13 7.92 6.74
C ALA A 83 -9.76 9.26 7.19
N GLU A 84 -8.96 10.31 7.30
CA GLU A 84 -9.40 11.65 7.70
C GLU A 84 -10.48 12.22 6.77
N ARG A 85 -10.31 12.07 5.44
CA ARG A 85 -11.33 12.48 4.46
C ARG A 85 -12.69 11.79 4.67
N ALA A 86 -12.68 10.59 5.24
CA ALA A 86 -13.88 9.83 5.59
C ALA A 86 -14.38 10.06 7.03
N GLY A 87 -13.80 11.03 7.75
CA GLY A 87 -14.16 11.33 9.13
C GLY A 87 -13.66 10.29 10.14
N ILE A 88 -12.68 9.45 9.77
CA ILE A 88 -12.06 8.45 10.65
C ILE A 88 -10.90 9.13 11.38
N ARG A 89 -10.88 9.05 12.70
CA ARG A 89 -9.78 9.58 13.53
C ARG A 89 -8.64 8.57 13.52
N ALA A 90 -7.63 8.81 12.66
CA ALA A 90 -6.47 7.97 12.49
C ALA A 90 -5.23 8.62 13.10
N VAL A 91 -4.45 7.84 13.84
CA VAL A 91 -3.15 8.25 14.40
C VAL A 91 -2.10 7.21 14.07
N THR A 92 -0.84 7.59 14.19
CA THR A 92 0.29 6.69 13.87
C THR A 92 1.34 6.68 14.98
N ILE A 93 1.97 5.52 15.12
CA ILE A 93 3.15 5.32 15.98
C ILE A 93 4.26 4.72 15.14
N ASN A 94 5.30 5.51 14.89
CA ASN A 94 6.45 5.12 14.08
C ASN A 94 7.72 5.83 14.54
N SER A 95 8.85 5.62 13.87
CA SER A 95 10.14 6.24 14.24
C SER A 95 10.24 7.73 13.98
N ALA A 96 9.33 8.31 13.19
CA ALA A 96 9.36 9.73 12.84
C ALA A 96 8.57 10.61 13.83
N ASN A 97 7.77 10.04 14.76
CA ASN A 97 6.95 10.80 15.71
C ASN A 97 7.12 10.32 17.16
N VAL A 98 8.35 10.04 17.57
CA VAL A 98 8.67 9.48 18.90
C VAL A 98 8.17 10.37 20.05
N ASP A 99 8.23 11.68 19.88
CA ASP A 99 7.84 12.65 20.90
C ASP A 99 6.33 12.68 21.16
N ASP A 100 5.52 12.27 20.18
CA ASP A 100 4.05 12.30 20.25
C ASP A 100 3.45 11.04 20.87
N TRP A 101 4.22 9.99 21.11
CA TRP A 101 3.67 8.68 21.49
C TRP A 101 2.83 8.67 22.75
N ARG A 102 3.25 9.43 23.77
CA ARG A 102 2.50 9.51 25.04
C ARG A 102 1.10 10.09 24.83
N GLU A 103 1.01 11.10 23.98
CA GLU A 103 -0.27 11.72 23.63
C GLU A 103 -1.14 10.76 22.82
N VAL A 104 -0.56 10.08 21.82
CA VAL A 104 -1.26 9.05 21.03
C VAL A 104 -1.80 7.93 21.94
N TYR A 105 -1.02 7.46 22.91
CA TYR A 105 -1.49 6.44 23.86
C TYR A 105 -2.64 6.94 24.74
N ALA A 106 -2.57 8.17 25.20
CA ALA A 106 -3.66 8.77 25.97
C ALA A 106 -4.94 8.87 25.14
N GLN A 107 -4.86 9.29 23.89
CA GLN A 107 -5.99 9.36 22.94
C GLN A 107 -6.59 7.98 22.65
N VAL A 108 -5.75 6.95 22.43
CA VAL A 108 -6.20 5.56 22.21
C VAL A 108 -6.93 5.04 23.45
N THR A 109 -6.34 5.23 24.64
CA THR A 109 -6.94 4.79 25.91
C THR A 109 -8.26 5.51 26.20
N ALA A 110 -8.36 6.79 25.86
CA ALA A 110 -9.59 7.57 25.98
C ALA A 110 -10.66 7.23 24.93
N GLY A 111 -10.41 6.27 24.02
CA GLY A 111 -11.34 5.86 22.97
C GLY A 111 -11.55 6.91 21.87
N GLN A 112 -10.68 7.91 21.80
CA GLN A 112 -10.75 9.02 20.84
C GLN A 112 -10.22 8.67 19.45
N VAL A 113 -9.64 7.48 19.28
CA VAL A 113 -9.02 7.00 18.05
C VAL A 113 -9.85 5.87 17.45
N ASP A 114 -10.07 5.93 16.14
CA ASP A 114 -10.75 4.86 15.40
C ASP A 114 -9.75 3.91 14.73
N VAL A 115 -8.60 4.45 14.30
CA VAL A 115 -7.52 3.69 13.65
C VAL A 115 -6.17 4.06 14.22
N LEU A 116 -5.42 3.07 14.68
CA LEU A 116 -4.01 3.20 15.06
C LEU A 116 -3.14 2.49 14.04
N LEU A 117 -2.28 3.23 13.34
CA LEU A 117 -1.27 2.67 12.45
C LEU A 117 0.05 2.48 13.20
N VAL A 118 0.59 1.27 13.12
CA VAL A 118 1.84 0.89 13.81
C VAL A 118 2.82 0.32 12.80
N SER A 119 4.07 0.79 12.84
CA SER A 119 5.11 0.16 12.03
C SER A 119 5.56 -1.17 12.68
N PRO A 120 5.96 -2.18 11.89
CA PRO A 120 6.36 -3.49 12.42
C PRO A 120 7.52 -3.41 13.42
N GLU A 121 8.45 -2.48 13.20
CA GLU A 121 9.59 -2.24 14.08
C GLU A 121 9.16 -1.83 15.50
N ARG A 122 7.97 -1.20 15.61
CA ARG A 122 7.40 -0.83 16.91
C ARG A 122 7.01 -2.04 17.75
N LEU A 123 6.57 -3.12 17.12
CA LEU A 123 6.24 -4.37 17.82
C LEU A 123 7.45 -4.98 18.55
N ASN A 124 8.68 -4.63 18.10
CA ASN A 124 9.94 -5.04 18.73
C ASN A 124 10.46 -4.06 19.79
N ASN A 125 9.90 -2.84 19.88
CA ASN A 125 10.30 -1.89 20.92
C ASN A 125 9.86 -2.40 22.29
N PRO A 126 10.77 -2.53 23.28
CA PRO A 126 10.45 -3.11 24.58
C PRO A 126 9.34 -2.37 25.32
N ASP A 127 9.38 -1.04 25.32
CA ASP A 127 8.38 -0.23 26.01
C ASP A 127 6.98 -0.39 25.39
N PHE A 128 6.89 -0.35 24.07
CA PHE A 128 5.62 -0.58 23.36
C PHE A 128 5.10 -2.00 23.60
N ARG A 129 5.98 -2.98 23.49
CA ARG A 129 5.65 -4.41 23.64
C ARG A 129 5.13 -4.74 25.03
N ASP A 130 5.80 -4.22 26.06
CA ASP A 130 5.55 -4.64 27.45
C ASP A 130 4.44 -3.80 28.11
N ASN A 131 4.29 -2.54 27.71
CA ASN A 131 3.37 -1.59 28.37
C ASN A 131 2.13 -1.22 27.56
N VAL A 132 2.18 -1.33 26.22
CA VAL A 132 1.09 -0.85 25.34
C VAL A 132 0.41 -2.00 24.60
N LEU A 133 1.19 -2.88 23.99
CA LEU A 133 0.69 -3.93 23.11
C LEU A 133 -0.33 -4.88 23.78
N PRO A 134 -0.16 -5.31 25.05
CA PRO A 134 -1.13 -6.18 25.71
C PRO A 134 -2.50 -5.54 25.88
N SER A 135 -2.54 -4.30 26.31
CA SER A 135 -3.79 -3.53 26.46
C SER A 135 -4.44 -3.27 25.11
N LEU A 136 -3.65 -2.93 24.10
CA LEU A 136 -4.10 -2.70 22.74
C LEU A 136 -4.67 -3.96 22.11
N ALA A 137 -4.01 -5.11 22.27
CA ALA A 137 -4.49 -6.40 21.79
C ALA A 137 -5.84 -6.78 22.39
N GLN A 138 -6.05 -6.54 23.70
CA GLN A 138 -7.31 -6.84 24.38
C GLN A 138 -8.45 -5.90 24.00
N SER A 139 -8.16 -4.65 23.64
CA SER A 139 -9.16 -3.63 23.30
C SER A 139 -9.42 -3.46 21.81
N ALA A 140 -8.56 -4.00 20.94
CA ALA A 140 -8.70 -3.85 19.48
C ALA A 140 -10.01 -4.44 18.96
N GLY A 141 -10.77 -3.64 18.21
CA GLY A 141 -11.96 -4.08 17.51
C GLY A 141 -11.66 -4.91 16.26
N LEU A 142 -10.54 -4.58 15.60
CA LEU A 142 -10.03 -5.25 14.39
C LEU A 142 -8.50 -5.10 14.36
N VAL A 143 -7.80 -6.15 13.96
CA VAL A 143 -6.37 -6.08 13.62
C VAL A 143 -6.21 -6.25 12.13
N VAL A 144 -5.46 -5.37 11.50
CA VAL A 144 -5.13 -5.40 10.07
C VAL A 144 -3.63 -5.58 9.91
N ILE A 145 -3.24 -6.53 9.07
CA ILE A 145 -1.86 -6.77 8.68
C ILE A 145 -1.76 -6.46 7.20
N ASP A 146 -1.26 -5.26 6.91
CA ASP A 146 -1.05 -4.85 5.52
C ASP A 146 0.28 -5.39 5.01
N GLU A 147 0.37 -5.65 3.69
CA GLU A 147 1.49 -6.33 3.04
C GLU A 147 1.86 -7.66 3.75
N ALA A 148 0.84 -8.46 4.04
CA ALA A 148 0.97 -9.68 4.82
C ALA A 148 1.95 -10.73 4.23
N HIS A 149 2.36 -10.60 2.96
CA HIS A 149 3.43 -11.43 2.40
C HIS A 149 4.77 -11.29 3.16
N CYS A 150 4.97 -10.18 3.88
CA CYS A 150 6.14 -9.96 4.72
C CYS A 150 6.21 -10.87 5.96
N ILE A 151 5.11 -11.51 6.35
CA ILE A 151 5.09 -12.47 7.47
C ILE A 151 5.71 -13.80 7.07
N SER A 152 5.55 -14.18 5.81
CA SER A 152 5.95 -15.48 5.29
C SER A 152 7.46 -15.54 5.08
N ASP A 153 8.10 -16.54 5.63
CA ASP A 153 9.52 -16.85 5.37
C ASP A 153 9.78 -17.14 3.86
N TRP A 154 8.75 -17.45 3.11
CA TRP A 154 8.76 -17.66 1.66
C TRP A 154 8.38 -16.39 0.87
N GLY A 155 8.09 -15.30 1.57
CA GLY A 155 7.80 -14.01 0.95
C GLY A 155 9.05 -13.38 0.35
N HIS A 156 8.90 -12.66 -0.75
CA HIS A 156 10.01 -11.97 -1.43
C HIS A 156 10.56 -10.76 -0.66
N ASP A 157 9.80 -10.26 0.30
CA ASP A 157 10.16 -9.12 1.18
C ASP A 157 9.93 -9.51 2.65
N PHE A 158 10.45 -10.71 3.02
CA PHE A 158 10.39 -11.16 4.40
C PHE A 158 11.08 -10.16 5.32
N ARG A 159 10.36 -9.73 6.36
CA ARG A 159 10.87 -8.80 7.36
C ARG A 159 10.88 -9.45 8.74
N PRO A 160 12.05 -9.55 9.38
CA PRO A 160 12.16 -10.16 10.72
C PRO A 160 11.20 -9.55 11.74
N ASP A 161 10.91 -8.24 11.62
CA ASP A 161 10.00 -7.52 12.50
C ASP A 161 8.56 -8.05 12.43
N TYR A 162 8.16 -8.64 11.31
CA TYR A 162 6.84 -9.27 11.15
C TYR A 162 6.69 -10.57 11.94
N ARG A 163 7.77 -11.20 12.40
CA ARG A 163 7.67 -12.38 13.29
C ARG A 163 6.87 -12.08 14.56
N ARG A 164 6.93 -10.85 15.06
CA ARG A 164 6.17 -10.41 16.23
C ARG A 164 4.67 -10.38 16.01
N ILE A 165 4.22 -10.31 14.78
CA ILE A 165 2.79 -10.39 14.44
C ILE A 165 2.23 -11.75 14.87
N ARG A 166 2.99 -12.82 14.78
CA ARG A 166 2.56 -14.15 15.30
C ARG A 166 2.26 -14.09 16.80
N THR A 167 3.12 -13.43 17.58
CA THR A 167 2.89 -13.23 19.02
C THR A 167 1.63 -12.38 19.24
N LEU A 168 1.51 -11.24 18.53
CA LEU A 168 0.32 -10.40 18.61
C LEU A 168 -0.96 -11.19 18.29
N LEU A 169 -0.95 -12.02 17.25
CA LEU A 169 -2.11 -12.84 16.85
C LEU A 169 -2.47 -13.91 17.91
N ALA A 170 -1.47 -14.42 18.65
CA ALA A 170 -1.68 -15.38 19.75
C ALA A 170 -2.25 -14.71 21.00
N ASP A 171 -1.90 -13.43 21.23
CA ASP A 171 -2.35 -12.65 22.38
C ASP A 171 -3.75 -12.03 22.20
N LEU A 172 -4.31 -12.09 20.97
CA LEU A 172 -5.66 -11.58 20.72
C LEU A 172 -6.73 -12.43 21.40
N PRO A 173 -7.81 -11.81 21.90
CA PRO A 173 -8.97 -12.52 22.42
C PRO A 173 -9.56 -13.49 21.40
N ALA A 174 -10.15 -14.58 21.87
CA ALA A 174 -10.90 -15.49 21.01
C ALA A 174 -12.00 -14.73 20.25
N GLY A 175 -12.09 -14.93 18.93
CA GLY A 175 -13.07 -14.22 18.09
C GLY A 175 -12.68 -12.77 17.75
N ALA A 176 -11.46 -12.31 18.04
CA ALA A 176 -10.98 -11.05 17.52
C ALA A 176 -10.81 -11.14 15.99
N PRO A 177 -11.48 -10.28 15.22
CA PRO A 177 -11.35 -10.32 13.77
C PRO A 177 -9.96 -9.83 13.35
N VAL A 178 -9.38 -10.50 12.35
CA VAL A 178 -8.09 -10.13 11.77
C VAL A 178 -8.21 -10.10 10.25
N LEU A 179 -7.71 -9.06 9.64
CA LEU A 179 -7.61 -8.95 8.20
C LEU A 179 -6.14 -8.91 7.78
N ALA A 180 -5.68 -9.88 7.03
CA ALA A 180 -4.40 -9.83 6.33
C ALA A 180 -4.63 -9.43 4.88
N THR A 181 -3.87 -8.45 4.37
CA THR A 181 -3.99 -7.98 2.98
C THR A 181 -2.64 -8.02 2.26
N THR A 182 -2.65 -8.43 1.01
CA THR A 182 -1.47 -8.37 0.14
C THR A 182 -1.84 -8.34 -1.33
N ALA A 183 -0.94 -7.81 -2.17
CA ALA A 183 -1.08 -7.83 -3.63
C ALA A 183 -0.15 -8.86 -4.30
N THR A 184 0.81 -9.44 -3.60
CA THR A 184 1.97 -10.12 -4.20
C THR A 184 2.21 -11.54 -3.66
N ALA A 185 1.21 -12.18 -3.07
CA ALA A 185 1.35 -13.54 -2.56
C ALA A 185 1.09 -14.59 -3.66
N ASN A 186 2.07 -15.45 -3.92
CA ASN A 186 1.86 -16.68 -4.68
C ASN A 186 1.09 -17.71 -3.81
N ALA A 187 0.76 -18.87 -4.35
CA ALA A 187 -0.03 -19.89 -3.65
C ALA A 187 0.63 -20.36 -2.35
N ARG A 188 1.95 -20.52 -2.34
CA ARG A 188 2.73 -20.97 -1.17
C ARG A 188 2.72 -19.91 -0.05
N VAL A 189 3.00 -18.66 -0.41
CA VAL A 189 2.95 -17.53 0.54
C VAL A 189 1.54 -17.34 1.09
N ALA A 190 0.52 -17.43 0.25
CA ALA A 190 -0.87 -17.32 0.71
C ALA A 190 -1.26 -18.45 1.68
N ALA A 191 -0.82 -19.68 1.41
CA ALA A 191 -1.06 -20.82 2.31
C ALA A 191 -0.35 -20.64 3.67
N ASP A 192 0.91 -20.22 3.66
CA ASP A 192 1.68 -19.94 4.88
C ASP A 192 1.06 -18.82 5.72
N VAL A 193 0.65 -17.70 5.07
CA VAL A 193 -0.04 -16.61 5.79
C VAL A 193 -1.38 -17.08 6.35
N ALA A 194 -2.15 -17.88 5.61
CA ALA A 194 -3.43 -18.41 6.09
C ALA A 194 -3.25 -19.35 7.29
N GLU A 195 -2.22 -20.20 7.29
CA GLU A 195 -1.85 -21.05 8.42
C GLU A 195 -1.51 -20.21 9.67
N GLN A 196 -0.76 -19.14 9.49
CA GLN A 196 -0.40 -18.22 10.58
C GLN A 196 -1.61 -17.43 11.13
N LEU A 197 -2.62 -17.17 10.32
CA LEU A 197 -3.88 -16.60 10.77
C LEU A 197 -4.70 -17.61 11.60
N GLY A 198 -4.46 -18.90 11.44
CA GLY A 198 -5.12 -19.96 12.17
C GLY A 198 -6.20 -20.69 11.38
N GLU A 199 -6.65 -21.83 11.94
CA GLU A 199 -7.68 -22.66 11.31
C GLU A 199 -8.98 -21.89 11.06
N GLY A 200 -9.59 -22.13 9.90
CA GLY A 200 -10.86 -21.49 9.51
C GLY A 200 -10.74 -20.05 9.02
N ALA A 201 -9.53 -19.51 8.79
CA ALA A 201 -9.37 -18.22 8.15
C ALA A 201 -10.01 -18.21 6.75
N LEU A 202 -10.77 -17.16 6.44
CA LEU A 202 -11.33 -16.96 5.11
C LEU A 202 -10.22 -16.52 4.16
N VAL A 203 -10.02 -17.21 3.04
CA VAL A 203 -9.05 -16.81 2.02
C VAL A 203 -9.79 -16.36 0.76
N LEU A 204 -9.68 -15.08 0.46
CA LEU A 204 -10.21 -14.48 -0.77
C LEU A 204 -9.05 -14.15 -1.69
N ARG A 205 -8.97 -14.85 -2.82
CA ARG A 205 -7.93 -14.67 -3.82
C ARG A 205 -8.54 -14.34 -5.17
N GLY A 206 -8.27 -13.13 -5.65
CA GLY A 206 -8.68 -12.70 -6.98
C GLY A 206 -7.61 -12.93 -8.05
N THR A 207 -7.94 -12.54 -9.26
CA THR A 207 -7.00 -12.51 -10.38
C THR A 207 -6.00 -11.37 -10.20
N LEU A 208 -4.78 -11.59 -10.65
CA LEU A 208 -3.74 -10.55 -10.71
C LEU A 208 -3.81 -9.75 -12.02
N ASP A 209 -4.67 -10.15 -12.94
CA ASP A 209 -4.82 -9.53 -14.25
C ASP A 209 -5.33 -8.09 -14.15
N ARG A 210 -4.81 -7.25 -15.03
CA ARG A 210 -5.15 -5.84 -15.14
C ARG A 210 -5.47 -5.52 -16.60
N GLU A 211 -6.75 -5.51 -16.94
CA GLU A 211 -7.23 -5.23 -18.30
C GLU A 211 -6.84 -3.82 -18.80
N SER A 212 -6.65 -2.89 -17.87
CA SER A 212 -6.20 -1.53 -18.18
C SER A 212 -4.73 -1.45 -18.63
N LEU A 213 -3.89 -2.47 -18.39
CA LEU A 213 -2.48 -2.42 -18.72
C LEU A 213 -2.20 -3.01 -20.12
N ARG A 214 -1.39 -2.28 -20.88
CA ARG A 214 -0.79 -2.73 -22.13
C ARG A 214 0.70 -2.91 -21.92
N LEU A 215 1.14 -4.16 -21.82
CA LEU A 215 2.52 -4.51 -21.52
C LEU A 215 3.30 -4.73 -22.80
N GLY A 216 4.47 -4.11 -22.92
CA GLY A 216 5.42 -4.30 -24.01
C GLY A 216 6.83 -4.51 -23.51
N VAL A 217 7.60 -5.34 -24.21
CA VAL A 217 9.03 -5.51 -24.00
C VAL A 217 9.74 -5.19 -25.31
N LEU A 218 10.72 -4.28 -25.23
CA LEU A 218 11.50 -3.88 -26.40
C LEU A 218 12.99 -4.00 -26.07
N ALA A 219 13.64 -4.99 -26.66
CA ALA A 219 15.07 -5.17 -26.55
C ALA A 219 15.79 -4.21 -27.49
N LEU A 220 16.61 -3.32 -26.93
CA LEU A 220 17.39 -2.32 -27.64
C LEU A 220 18.89 -2.57 -27.42
N PRO A 221 19.76 -2.27 -28.43
CA PRO A 221 21.16 -2.69 -28.42
C PRO A 221 21.99 -2.12 -27.28
N SER A 222 21.64 -0.96 -26.74
CA SER A 222 22.43 -0.30 -25.68
C SER A 222 21.59 0.66 -24.82
N ALA A 223 22.16 1.10 -23.70
CA ALA A 223 21.56 2.14 -22.86
C ALA A 223 21.28 3.45 -23.63
N ALA A 224 22.18 3.82 -24.56
CA ALA A 224 21.97 5.01 -25.40
C ALA A 224 20.74 4.87 -26.30
N HIS A 225 20.51 3.69 -26.90
CA HIS A 225 19.32 3.45 -27.68
C HIS A 225 18.05 3.46 -26.85
N ARG A 226 18.10 2.97 -25.58
CA ARG A 226 16.96 3.04 -24.66
C ARG A 226 16.60 4.48 -24.31
N LEU A 227 17.60 5.33 -24.05
CA LEU A 227 17.38 6.75 -23.77
C LEU A 227 16.86 7.51 -25.00
N ALA A 228 17.41 7.21 -26.19
CA ALA A 228 16.91 7.80 -27.44
C ALA A 228 15.44 7.42 -27.68
N TRP A 229 15.14 6.14 -27.60
CA TRP A 229 13.76 5.66 -27.72
C TRP A 229 12.81 6.37 -26.74
N LEU A 230 13.23 6.48 -25.48
CA LEU A 230 12.42 7.15 -24.47
C LEU A 230 12.19 8.63 -24.83
N ALA A 231 13.21 9.35 -25.27
CA ALA A 231 13.09 10.76 -25.65
C ALA A 231 12.19 10.94 -26.88
N ASP A 232 12.24 10.03 -27.82
CA ASP A 232 11.45 10.10 -29.05
C ASP A 232 9.96 9.77 -28.82
N HIS A 233 9.64 8.95 -27.79
CA HIS A 233 8.28 8.46 -27.57
C HIS A 233 7.61 9.01 -26.29
N LEU A 234 8.34 9.69 -25.40
CA LEU A 234 7.79 10.16 -24.13
C LEU A 234 6.60 11.09 -24.30
N ALA A 235 6.57 11.91 -25.34
CA ALA A 235 5.46 12.78 -25.65
C ALA A 235 4.17 12.00 -25.96
N ASP A 236 4.29 10.87 -26.66
CA ASP A 236 3.18 10.04 -27.11
C ASP A 236 2.60 9.14 -26.02
N LEU A 237 3.35 8.91 -24.92
CA LEU A 237 2.85 8.15 -23.79
C LEU A 237 1.68 8.86 -23.10
N PRO A 238 0.61 8.14 -22.71
CA PRO A 238 -0.60 8.78 -22.19
C PRO A 238 -0.40 9.41 -20.82
N GLY A 239 -0.91 10.63 -20.61
CA GLY A 239 -0.93 11.32 -19.32
C GLY A 239 0.46 11.54 -18.71
N SER A 240 0.57 11.37 -17.41
CA SER A 240 1.83 11.36 -16.66
C SER A 240 2.23 9.94 -16.24
N GLY A 241 3.50 9.73 -15.91
CA GLY A 241 3.99 8.38 -15.62
C GLY A 241 5.23 8.30 -14.74
N ILE A 242 5.76 7.11 -14.63
CA ILE A 242 7.00 6.80 -13.89
C ILE A 242 7.98 6.12 -14.83
N ILE A 243 9.23 6.57 -14.80
CA ILE A 243 10.36 5.94 -15.49
C ILE A 243 11.27 5.34 -14.42
N TYR A 244 11.28 4.02 -14.32
CA TYR A 244 12.13 3.32 -13.37
C TYR A 244 13.53 3.10 -13.91
N THR A 245 14.53 3.37 -13.07
CA THR A 245 15.96 3.11 -13.33
C THR A 245 16.52 2.23 -12.23
N LEU A 246 17.66 1.58 -12.51
CA LEU A 246 18.26 0.64 -11.56
C LEU A 246 19.13 1.32 -10.49
N THR A 247 19.62 2.53 -10.76
CA THR A 247 20.53 3.26 -9.85
C THR A 247 20.14 4.73 -9.73
N VAL A 248 20.55 5.36 -8.65
CA VAL A 248 20.35 6.80 -8.41
C VAL A 248 21.03 7.62 -9.53
N ALA A 249 22.28 7.30 -9.86
CA ALA A 249 23.01 7.99 -10.92
C ALA A 249 22.26 7.89 -12.28
N ALA A 250 21.67 6.73 -12.60
CA ALA A 250 20.88 6.57 -13.81
C ALA A 250 19.59 7.40 -13.77
N ALA A 251 18.96 7.55 -12.60
CA ALA A 251 17.79 8.40 -12.45
C ALA A 251 18.14 9.86 -12.72
N ASP A 252 19.19 10.37 -12.10
CA ASP A 252 19.64 11.75 -12.24
C ASP A 252 20.06 12.07 -13.69
N GLN A 253 20.86 11.19 -14.30
CA GLN A 253 21.32 11.34 -15.69
C GLN A 253 20.14 11.31 -16.67
N THR A 254 19.21 10.38 -16.50
CA THR A 254 18.03 10.28 -17.36
C THR A 254 17.13 11.52 -17.20
N ALA A 255 16.90 11.98 -15.97
CA ALA A 255 16.12 13.19 -15.73
C ALA A 255 16.79 14.43 -16.33
N ALA A 256 18.12 14.58 -16.17
CA ALA A 256 18.87 15.68 -16.76
C ALA A 256 18.80 15.65 -18.30
N PHE A 257 18.97 14.47 -18.89
CA PHE A 257 18.86 14.29 -20.35
C PHE A 257 17.47 14.66 -20.87
N LEU A 258 16.41 14.16 -20.25
CA LEU A 258 15.04 14.46 -20.68
C LEU A 258 14.68 15.93 -20.50
N ARG A 259 15.15 16.58 -19.41
CA ARG A 259 15.01 18.06 -19.26
C ARG A 259 15.72 18.83 -20.34
N SER A 260 16.93 18.40 -20.76
CA SER A 260 17.64 19.04 -21.88
C SER A 260 16.90 18.91 -23.22
N ARG A 261 15.98 17.93 -23.32
CA ARG A 261 15.09 17.73 -24.47
C ARG A 261 13.74 18.45 -24.31
N GLY A 262 13.57 19.23 -23.25
CA GLY A 262 12.38 20.04 -23.01
C GLY A 262 11.26 19.32 -22.26
N PHE A 263 11.48 18.12 -21.74
CA PHE A 263 10.44 17.42 -20.97
C PHE A 263 10.43 17.86 -19.51
N PRO A 264 9.26 18.19 -18.94
CA PRO A 264 9.12 18.46 -17.51
C PRO A 264 9.16 17.12 -16.75
N VAL A 265 10.32 16.76 -16.22
CA VAL A 265 10.53 15.56 -15.42
C VAL A 265 11.33 15.86 -14.16
N ALA A 266 11.08 15.12 -13.08
CA ALA A 266 11.84 15.21 -11.83
C ALA A 266 12.52 13.87 -11.50
N ALA A 267 13.73 13.93 -10.93
CA ALA A 267 14.39 12.76 -10.38
C ALA A 267 13.81 12.44 -8.99
N TYR A 268 13.73 11.16 -8.65
CA TYR A 268 13.25 10.68 -7.36
C TYR A 268 14.08 9.48 -6.88
N SER A 269 14.77 9.65 -5.77
CA SER A 269 15.60 8.58 -5.22
C SER A 269 15.60 8.57 -3.70
N GLY A 270 16.15 7.52 -3.10
CA GLY A 270 16.35 7.44 -1.66
C GLY A 270 17.38 8.41 -1.10
N GLN A 271 18.17 9.06 -1.95
CA GLN A 271 19.18 10.06 -1.56
C GLN A 271 18.60 11.49 -1.53
N SER A 272 17.43 11.72 -2.16
CA SER A 272 16.71 12.99 -2.05
C SER A 272 16.20 13.16 -0.62
N ASP A 273 16.18 14.40 -0.12
CA ASP A 273 15.58 14.68 1.17
C ASP A 273 14.06 14.52 1.17
N ASP A 274 13.45 14.51 2.36
CA ASP A 274 12.01 14.30 2.48
C ASP A 274 11.17 15.43 1.87
N ALA A 275 11.66 16.66 1.84
CA ALA A 275 10.98 17.81 1.26
C ALA A 275 11.01 17.72 -0.28
N GLU A 276 12.16 17.39 -0.86
CA GLU A 276 12.31 17.17 -2.29
C GLU A 276 11.43 16.02 -2.79
N ARG A 277 11.41 14.89 -2.06
CA ARG A 277 10.54 13.76 -2.41
C ARG A 277 9.07 14.14 -2.41
N ARG A 278 8.61 14.84 -1.38
CA ARG A 278 7.22 15.31 -1.29
C ARG A 278 6.87 16.29 -2.40
N ALA A 279 7.79 17.20 -2.74
CA ALA A 279 7.59 18.14 -3.83
C ALA A 279 7.45 17.42 -5.17
N ALA A 280 8.34 16.47 -5.47
CA ALA A 280 8.29 15.68 -6.70
C ALA A 280 7.00 14.82 -6.78
N GLU A 281 6.59 14.19 -5.67
CA GLU A 281 5.32 13.47 -5.60
C GLU A 281 4.12 14.39 -5.87
N ALA A 282 4.09 15.58 -5.25
CA ALA A 282 3.05 16.58 -5.49
C ALA A 282 3.03 17.05 -6.94
N ASP A 283 4.19 17.30 -7.55
CA ASP A 283 4.30 17.69 -8.96
C ASP A 283 3.74 16.63 -9.91
N LEU A 284 3.96 15.35 -9.61
CA LEU A 284 3.39 14.26 -10.39
C LEU A 284 1.88 14.11 -10.15
N LEU A 285 1.42 14.22 -8.90
CA LEU A 285 -0.01 14.15 -8.54
C LEU A 285 -0.82 15.22 -9.26
N ASP A 286 -0.29 16.45 -9.32
CA ASP A 286 -0.93 17.60 -9.95
C ASP A 286 -0.67 17.68 -11.47
N ASN A 287 -0.03 16.67 -12.07
CA ASN A 287 0.34 16.66 -13.49
C ASN A 287 1.24 17.83 -13.93
N ARG A 288 2.01 18.44 -13.00
CA ARG A 288 2.99 19.48 -13.32
C ARG A 288 4.23 18.93 -14.01
N VAL A 289 4.51 17.63 -13.81
CA VAL A 289 5.58 16.92 -14.54
C VAL A 289 5.00 15.78 -15.38
N LYS A 290 5.63 15.52 -16.52
CA LYS A 290 5.29 14.39 -17.41
C LYS A 290 5.65 13.06 -16.78
N ALA A 291 6.76 13.01 -16.02
CA ALA A 291 7.18 11.80 -15.34
C ALA A 291 8.08 12.08 -14.13
N LEU A 292 8.04 11.15 -13.16
CA LEU A 292 9.15 10.95 -12.23
C LEU A 292 10.13 9.92 -12.80
N VAL A 293 11.40 10.26 -12.81
CA VAL A 293 12.49 9.31 -13.10
C VAL A 293 12.98 8.79 -11.76
N ALA A 294 12.67 7.54 -11.46
CA ALA A 294 12.78 7.02 -10.10
C ALA A 294 13.56 5.71 -10.01
N THR A 295 14.16 5.49 -8.87
CA THR A 295 14.61 4.15 -8.47
C THR A 295 13.45 3.40 -7.79
N SER A 296 13.71 2.18 -7.29
CA SER A 296 12.77 1.45 -6.42
C SER A 296 12.39 2.21 -5.13
N ALA A 297 13.06 3.33 -4.83
CA ALA A 297 12.71 4.23 -3.71
C ALA A 297 11.31 4.86 -3.88
N LEU A 298 10.84 5.09 -5.11
CA LEU A 298 9.43 5.36 -5.38
C LEU A 298 8.67 4.03 -5.24
N GLY A 299 8.70 3.56 -4.02
CA GLY A 299 8.22 2.26 -3.62
C GLY A 299 6.74 2.26 -3.24
N MET A 300 6.34 1.25 -2.45
CA MET A 300 4.99 1.11 -1.91
C MET A 300 4.54 2.41 -1.23
N GLY A 301 3.28 2.79 -1.39
CA GLY A 301 2.70 3.98 -0.75
C GLY A 301 2.40 5.16 -1.68
N PHE A 302 3.06 5.30 -2.83
CA PHE A 302 2.66 6.31 -3.82
C PHE A 302 1.44 5.82 -4.62
N ASP A 303 0.38 6.60 -4.64
CA ASP A 303 -0.86 6.31 -5.37
C ASP A 303 -1.31 7.51 -6.20
N LYS A 304 -1.49 7.26 -7.50
CA LYS A 304 -2.04 8.21 -8.47
C LYS A 304 -2.96 7.45 -9.42
N GLY A 305 -4.26 7.75 -9.35
CA GLY A 305 -5.29 7.00 -10.10
C GLY A 305 -5.11 7.09 -11.62
N ASP A 306 -4.75 8.26 -12.13
CA ASP A 306 -4.65 8.59 -13.55
C ASP A 306 -3.23 8.40 -14.13
N LEU A 307 -2.38 7.58 -13.48
CA LEU A 307 -1.05 7.27 -13.99
C LEU A 307 -1.16 6.48 -15.32
N GLY A 308 -0.76 7.13 -16.42
CA GLY A 308 -0.96 6.64 -17.78
C GLY A 308 0.13 5.70 -18.27
N PHE A 309 1.35 5.75 -17.71
CA PHE A 309 2.42 4.87 -18.15
C PHE A 309 3.45 4.55 -17.06
N VAL A 310 4.15 3.43 -17.29
CA VAL A 310 5.37 3.05 -16.58
C VAL A 310 6.40 2.58 -17.61
N VAL A 311 7.62 3.11 -17.56
CA VAL A 311 8.74 2.66 -18.38
C VAL A 311 9.86 2.16 -17.47
N HIS A 312 10.45 1.01 -17.80
CA HIS A 312 11.63 0.49 -17.11
C HIS A 312 12.86 0.61 -18.00
N LEU A 313 13.86 1.35 -17.55
CA LEU A 313 15.20 1.40 -18.14
C LEU A 313 16.09 0.38 -17.42
N GLY A 314 16.06 -0.85 -17.91
CA GLY A 314 16.65 -2.03 -17.28
C GLY A 314 15.61 -2.90 -16.56
N SER A 315 15.90 -4.18 -16.45
CA SER A 315 15.00 -5.16 -15.82
C SER A 315 14.98 -5.00 -14.30
N PRO A 316 13.81 -4.93 -13.67
CA PRO A 316 13.69 -5.01 -12.22
C PRO A 316 14.34 -6.27 -11.64
N GLN A 317 14.70 -6.22 -10.36
CA GLN A 317 15.42 -7.32 -9.68
C GLN A 317 14.63 -8.64 -9.60
N SER A 318 13.30 -8.57 -9.70
CA SER A 318 12.43 -9.73 -9.64
C SER A 318 11.12 -9.50 -10.39
N PRO A 319 10.41 -10.57 -10.81
CA PRO A 319 9.05 -10.46 -11.36
C PRO A 319 8.06 -9.77 -10.42
N ILE A 320 8.27 -9.91 -9.12
CA ILE A 320 7.40 -9.31 -8.10
C ILE A 320 7.64 -7.80 -8.03
N ALA A 321 8.91 -7.36 -8.03
CA ALA A 321 9.24 -5.94 -8.12
C ALA A 321 8.66 -5.31 -9.40
N TYR A 322 8.77 -6.01 -10.53
CA TYR A 322 8.12 -5.60 -11.78
C TYR A 322 6.60 -5.44 -11.60
N TYR A 323 5.93 -6.47 -11.06
CA TYR A 323 4.48 -6.44 -10.83
C TYR A 323 4.03 -5.28 -9.93
N GLN A 324 4.77 -5.02 -8.84
CA GLN A 324 4.48 -3.91 -7.92
C GLN A 324 4.64 -2.55 -8.62
N GLN A 325 5.66 -2.39 -9.46
CA GLN A 325 5.95 -1.16 -10.18
C GLN A 325 4.92 -0.90 -11.30
N VAL A 326 4.62 -1.89 -12.12
CA VAL A 326 3.61 -1.75 -13.19
C VAL A 326 2.20 -1.58 -12.63
N GLY A 327 1.92 -2.16 -11.47
CA GLY A 327 0.64 -2.05 -10.77
C GLY A 327 0.30 -0.63 -10.29
N ARG A 328 1.19 0.35 -10.45
CA ARG A 328 0.93 1.77 -10.17
C ARG A 328 0.11 2.42 -11.27
N ALA A 329 0.35 2.05 -12.52
CA ALA A 329 -0.38 2.59 -13.66
C ALA A 329 -1.78 1.96 -13.82
N GLY A 330 -2.67 2.67 -14.51
CA GLY A 330 -3.96 2.15 -14.94
C GLY A 330 -4.95 1.86 -13.81
N ARG A 331 -4.88 2.56 -12.66
CA ARG A 331 -5.80 2.33 -11.54
C ARG A 331 -7.17 2.98 -11.76
N GLY A 332 -7.17 4.21 -12.26
CA GLY A 332 -8.38 5.00 -12.52
C GLY A 332 -8.51 5.43 -13.98
N VAL A 333 -7.78 4.78 -14.90
CA VAL A 333 -7.89 5.01 -16.34
C VAL A 333 -8.11 3.68 -17.05
N ASP A 334 -8.82 3.72 -18.17
CA ASP A 334 -9.18 2.52 -18.96
C ASP A 334 -7.96 1.90 -19.65
N ARG A 335 -6.92 2.69 -19.87
CA ARG A 335 -5.71 2.24 -20.56
C ARG A 335 -4.46 2.93 -20.04
N ALA A 336 -3.48 2.11 -19.69
CA ALA A 336 -2.12 2.56 -19.37
C ALA A 336 -1.09 1.71 -20.11
N VAL A 337 0.04 2.31 -20.45
CA VAL A 337 1.12 1.69 -21.21
C VAL A 337 2.28 1.36 -20.29
N VAL A 338 2.77 0.13 -20.37
CA VAL A 338 3.94 -0.33 -19.65
C VAL A 338 4.98 -0.83 -20.63
N VAL A 339 6.18 -0.26 -20.59
CA VAL A 339 7.27 -0.66 -21.48
C VAL A 339 8.48 -1.08 -20.65
N LEU A 340 8.95 -2.29 -20.88
CA LEU A 340 10.21 -2.79 -20.35
C LEU A 340 11.29 -2.70 -21.43
N LEU A 341 12.34 -1.96 -21.15
CA LEU A 341 13.56 -1.83 -21.96
C LEU A 341 14.70 -2.52 -21.19
N PRO A 342 14.89 -3.84 -21.37
CA PRO A 342 15.81 -4.65 -20.56
C PRO A 342 17.29 -4.33 -20.82
#